data_bf9597f9c9ef7dd33ce0d6dd56b3de26
#
_entry.id   bf9597f9c9ef7dd33ce0d6dd56b3de26
#
_cell.length_a   1.000
_cell.length_b   1.000
_cell.length_c   1.000
_cell.angle_alpha   90.00
_cell.angle_beta   90.00
_cell.angle_gamma   90.00
#
_symmetry.space_group_name_H-M   'P 1'
#
loop_
_entity.id
_entity.type
_entity.pdbx_description
1 polymer ?
#
loop_
_entity_poly.entity_id
_entity_poly.type
_entity_poly.pdbx_seq_one_letter_code
_entity_poly.pdbx_strand_id
1 'polypeptide(L)'
;MSHFSSMRRNVALVLAASALTLGVARAADTLAVGVLLPGSRSDKGWMESGYDGLTAVQKSLGDKIKVQMIENISNADMEQALTTLAQKNQLVIGIGGQTQAALTKVAKKFPKIKFAVIGGNRDETVPNMSGYDVKQAQLAYVVGAAAAMVSKTGVISYVGGLEIPPIVNTGTEYGNGAKSVNPKIKVIVNYTGDFDDVAKSKEATLAAIAQGADIHYHILNLGLRGMEQAAKEKGTHIIGSYTDRCGTDPLYIGYSITGVGYLTEYAIEQAVAGTWKPGYKPFGLAMGPKASGIAMCGASADMKKKLDGISKDILDGKIKVLEG
;
A
#
# COMPACT_ATOMS: atom_id res chain seq x y z
N MET A 1 64.09 -81.08 -10.66
CA MET A 1 64.45 -80.12 -9.62
C MET A 1 63.77 -78.77 -10.00
N SER A 2 62.60 -78.58 -9.57
CA SER A 2 61.80 -77.36 -9.95
C SER A 2 61.02 -76.94 -8.74
N HIS A 3 61.28 -75.73 -8.30
CA HIS A 3 60.52 -75.06 -7.24
C HIS A 3 59.36 -74.25 -7.89
N PHE A 4 58.16 -74.68 -7.50
CA PHE A 4 56.96 -73.85 -7.79
C PHE A 4 56.69 -72.96 -6.58
N SER A 5 56.77 -71.67 -6.80
CA SER A 5 56.37 -70.64 -5.85
C SER A 5 54.93 -70.22 -6.12
N SER A 6 54.07 -70.43 -5.13
CA SER A 6 52.67 -70.07 -5.20
C SER A 6 52.47 -68.59 -4.79
N MET A 7 51.98 -67.80 -5.70
CA MET A 7 51.63 -66.39 -5.50
C MET A 7 50.20 -66.31 -4.99
N ARG A 8 50.00 -65.95 -3.73
CA ARG A 8 48.68 -65.63 -3.11
C ARG A 8 48.29 -64.26 -3.46
N ARG A 9 47.23 -64.11 -4.25
CA ARG A 9 46.56 -62.79 -4.53
C ARG A 9 45.65 -62.46 -3.35
N ASN A 10 46.01 -61.45 -2.58
CA ASN A 10 45.11 -60.81 -1.63
C ASN A 10 44.16 -59.85 -2.38
N VAL A 11 42.85 -60.17 -2.42
CA VAL A 11 41.81 -59.31 -2.88
C VAL A 11 41.35 -58.51 -1.65
N ALA A 12 41.67 -57.18 -1.65
CA ALA A 12 41.15 -56.26 -0.65
C ALA A 12 39.77 -55.73 -1.14
N LEU A 13 38.74 -56.20 -0.44
CA LEU A 13 37.37 -55.57 -0.63
C LEU A 13 37.38 -54.20 0.01
N VAL A 14 37.30 -53.16 -0.81
CA VAL A 14 37.04 -51.80 -0.36
C VAL A 14 35.50 -51.62 -0.28
N LEU A 15 34.93 -51.68 0.91
CA LEU A 15 33.55 -51.28 1.19
C LEU A 15 33.51 -49.77 1.22
N ALA A 16 33.01 -49.15 0.13
CA ALA A 16 32.64 -47.72 0.10
C ALA A 16 31.33 -47.53 0.86
N ALA A 17 31.43 -47.09 2.11
CA ALA A 17 30.26 -46.62 2.86
C ALA A 17 29.82 -45.26 2.33
N SER A 18 28.83 -45.27 1.45
CA SER A 18 28.10 -44.03 1.02
C SER A 18 27.24 -43.56 2.20
N ALA A 19 27.76 -42.62 2.98
CA ALA A 19 26.95 -41.89 3.96
C ALA A 19 25.93 -41.00 3.21
N LEU A 20 24.71 -41.50 3.05
CA LEU A 20 23.57 -40.65 2.71
C LEU A 20 23.33 -39.68 3.88
N THR A 21 23.84 -38.47 3.77
CA THR A 21 23.38 -37.36 4.59
C THR A 21 21.96 -37.05 4.18
N LEU A 22 20.98 -37.65 4.83
CA LEU A 22 19.60 -37.18 4.83
C LEU A 22 19.61 -35.73 5.38
N GLY A 23 19.66 -34.77 4.50
CA GLY A 23 19.40 -33.37 4.85
C GLY A 23 18.00 -33.33 5.43
N VAL A 24 17.89 -33.27 6.74
CA VAL A 24 16.62 -32.96 7.41
C VAL A 24 16.25 -31.59 6.90
N ALA A 25 15.32 -31.53 5.94
CA ALA A 25 14.67 -30.30 5.54
C ALA A 25 13.98 -29.75 6.81
N ARG A 26 14.65 -28.80 7.48
CA ARG A 26 14.08 -28.09 8.61
C ARG A 26 12.83 -27.41 8.06
N ALA A 27 11.66 -27.84 8.51
CA ALA A 27 10.43 -27.14 8.22
C ALA A 27 10.68 -25.67 8.57
N ALA A 28 10.52 -24.79 7.60
CA ALA A 28 10.68 -23.36 7.84
C ALA A 28 9.71 -22.99 8.95
N ASP A 29 10.24 -22.48 10.08
CA ASP A 29 9.41 -22.10 11.22
C ASP A 29 8.34 -21.13 10.75
N THR A 30 7.07 -21.42 11.02
CA THR A 30 5.93 -20.54 10.70
C THR A 30 6.16 -19.16 11.33
N LEU A 31 6.20 -18.12 10.53
CA LEU A 31 6.39 -16.74 11.01
C LEU A 31 5.11 -16.25 11.69
N ALA A 32 5.20 -15.90 12.97
CA ALA A 32 4.10 -15.26 13.69
C ALA A 32 4.08 -13.75 13.39
N VAL A 33 2.94 -13.26 12.87
CA VAL A 33 2.73 -11.88 12.42
C VAL A 33 1.60 -11.25 13.21
N GLY A 34 1.88 -10.15 13.91
CA GLY A 34 0.88 -9.31 14.57
C GLY A 34 0.54 -8.09 13.69
N VAL A 35 -0.73 -7.80 13.50
CA VAL A 35 -1.18 -6.64 12.71
C VAL A 35 -2.12 -5.78 13.54
N LEU A 36 -1.80 -4.50 13.66
CA LEU A 36 -2.69 -3.48 14.21
C LEU A 36 -3.33 -2.69 13.08
N LEU A 37 -4.66 -2.72 13.03
CA LEU A 37 -5.51 -1.97 12.11
C LEU A 37 -6.33 -0.97 12.95
N PRO A 38 -5.93 0.31 13.07
CA PRO A 38 -6.60 1.25 13.98
C PRO A 38 -8.07 1.49 13.67
N GLY A 39 -8.45 1.46 12.40
CA GLY A 39 -9.83 1.62 11.94
C GLY A 39 -10.50 0.31 11.53
N SER A 40 -11.58 0.43 10.77
CA SER A 40 -12.35 -0.71 10.28
C SER A 40 -11.74 -1.34 9.03
N ARG A 41 -11.66 -2.67 9.00
CA ARG A 41 -11.30 -3.44 7.78
C ARG A 41 -12.29 -3.27 6.61
N SER A 42 -13.35 -2.52 6.78
CA SER A 42 -14.39 -2.24 5.77
C SER A 42 -14.66 -0.75 5.63
N ASP A 43 -13.62 0.08 5.78
CA ASP A 43 -13.70 1.54 5.70
C ASP A 43 -13.77 2.08 4.28
N LYS A 44 -13.70 1.23 3.25
CA LYS A 44 -13.60 1.56 1.82
C LYS A 44 -12.34 2.37 1.45
N GLY A 45 -11.35 2.40 2.32
CA GLY A 45 -10.18 3.24 2.20
C GLY A 45 -8.89 2.54 2.59
N TRP A 46 -8.11 3.24 3.40
CA TRP A 46 -6.77 2.82 3.79
C TRP A 46 -6.73 1.51 4.56
N MET A 47 -7.62 1.33 5.54
CA MET A 47 -7.60 0.15 6.39
C MET A 47 -8.09 -1.09 5.65
N GLU A 48 -9.15 -0.97 4.83
CA GLU A 48 -9.63 -2.03 3.97
C GLU A 48 -8.54 -2.48 2.99
N SER A 49 -7.86 -1.53 2.32
CA SER A 49 -6.75 -1.86 1.42
C SER A 49 -5.62 -2.61 2.13
N GLY A 50 -5.24 -2.18 3.34
CA GLY A 50 -4.24 -2.87 4.14
C GLY A 50 -4.67 -4.29 4.55
N TYR A 51 -5.94 -4.46 4.88
CA TYR A 51 -6.54 -5.75 5.22
C TYR A 51 -6.64 -6.69 4.01
N ASP A 52 -6.96 -6.16 2.83
CA ASP A 52 -6.98 -6.93 1.59
C ASP A 52 -5.59 -7.50 1.27
N GLY A 53 -4.53 -6.71 1.42
CA GLY A 53 -3.16 -7.18 1.28
C GLY A 53 -2.79 -8.25 2.32
N LEU A 54 -3.22 -8.08 3.57
CA LEU A 54 -3.04 -9.10 4.60
C LEU A 54 -3.72 -10.41 4.22
N THR A 55 -4.95 -10.35 3.71
CA THR A 55 -5.72 -11.52 3.27
C THR A 55 -5.07 -12.18 2.06
N ALA A 56 -4.59 -11.40 1.10
CA ALA A 56 -3.90 -11.88 -0.09
C ALA A 56 -2.61 -12.63 0.28
N VAL A 57 -1.78 -12.07 1.17
CA VAL A 57 -0.53 -12.70 1.58
C VAL A 57 -0.77 -13.94 2.44
N GLN A 58 -1.82 -13.97 3.29
CA GLN A 58 -2.22 -15.18 4.02
C GLN A 58 -2.59 -16.31 3.05
N LYS A 59 -3.36 -16.00 2.01
CA LYS A 59 -3.73 -16.98 0.98
C LYS A 59 -2.51 -17.48 0.19
N SER A 60 -1.58 -16.59 -0.13
CA SER A 60 -0.37 -16.91 -0.90
C SER A 60 0.65 -17.74 -0.12
N LEU A 61 0.88 -17.39 1.15
CA LEU A 61 1.91 -18.01 1.98
C LEU A 61 1.41 -19.21 2.80
N GLY A 62 0.10 -19.33 3.01
CA GLY A 62 -0.51 -20.45 3.75
C GLY A 62 0.13 -20.66 5.13
N ASP A 63 0.55 -21.88 5.41
CA ASP A 63 1.11 -22.31 6.71
C ASP A 63 2.49 -21.67 7.03
N LYS A 64 3.08 -20.91 6.11
CA LYS A 64 4.34 -20.20 6.38
C LYS A 64 4.17 -19.03 7.33
N ILE A 65 2.93 -18.55 7.50
CA ILE A 65 2.62 -17.44 8.42
C ILE A 65 1.43 -17.78 9.30
N LYS A 66 1.46 -17.24 10.53
CA LYS A 66 0.30 -17.23 11.44
C LYS A 66 0.01 -15.80 11.84
N VAL A 67 -1.17 -15.32 11.49
CA VAL A 67 -1.54 -13.91 11.70
C VAL A 67 -2.43 -13.76 12.93
N GLN A 68 -2.11 -12.76 13.76
CA GLN A 68 -2.95 -12.23 14.83
C GLN A 68 -3.25 -10.77 14.51
N MET A 69 -4.52 -10.38 14.46
CA MET A 69 -4.91 -9.00 14.17
C MET A 69 -5.71 -8.41 15.34
N ILE A 70 -5.48 -7.11 15.57
CA ILE A 70 -6.28 -6.26 16.44
C ILE A 70 -6.77 -5.08 15.60
N GLU A 71 -8.05 -4.75 15.67
CA GLU A 71 -8.66 -3.67 14.88
C GLU A 71 -9.57 -2.78 15.70
N ASN A 72 -9.94 -1.61 15.13
CA ASN A 72 -10.86 -0.63 15.76
C ASN A 72 -10.38 -0.17 17.15
N ILE A 73 -9.12 0.26 17.21
CA ILE A 73 -8.45 0.67 18.44
C ILE A 73 -8.33 2.19 18.52
N SER A 74 -8.68 2.77 19.67
CA SER A 74 -8.44 4.19 19.93
C SER A 74 -6.94 4.52 19.96
N ASN A 75 -6.60 5.78 19.70
CA ASN A 75 -5.20 6.22 19.79
C ASN A 75 -4.58 5.98 21.17
N ALA A 76 -5.39 6.08 22.24
CA ALA A 76 -4.94 5.86 23.61
C ALA A 76 -4.55 4.39 23.88
N ASP A 77 -5.19 3.45 23.22
CA ASP A 77 -5.02 2.00 23.44
C ASP A 77 -3.98 1.37 22.50
N MET A 78 -3.50 2.09 21.49
CA MET A 78 -2.57 1.55 20.47
C MET A 78 -1.31 0.95 21.08
N GLU A 79 -0.67 1.63 22.06
CA GLU A 79 0.56 1.15 22.67
C GLU A 79 0.34 -0.19 23.39
N GLN A 80 -0.78 -0.34 24.08
CA GLN A 80 -1.13 -1.58 24.76
C GLN A 80 -1.42 -2.72 23.77
N ALA A 81 -2.17 -2.43 22.71
CA ALA A 81 -2.47 -3.39 21.64
C ALA A 81 -1.19 -3.88 20.95
N LEU A 82 -0.29 -2.97 20.57
CA LEU A 82 1.00 -3.30 19.98
C LEU A 82 1.90 -4.09 20.92
N THR A 83 1.89 -3.79 22.21
CA THR A 83 2.62 -4.55 23.25
C THR A 83 2.11 -5.99 23.29
N THR A 84 0.79 -6.18 23.27
CA THR A 84 0.15 -7.50 23.26
C THR A 84 0.53 -8.30 22.00
N LEU A 85 0.60 -7.65 20.84
CA LEU A 85 1.06 -8.29 19.59
C LEU A 85 2.54 -8.63 19.66
N ALA A 86 3.40 -7.75 20.19
CA ALA A 86 4.85 -7.96 20.27
C ALA A 86 5.25 -9.14 21.16
N GLN A 87 4.46 -9.44 22.20
CA GLN A 87 4.71 -10.57 23.10
C GLN A 87 4.55 -11.95 22.43
N LYS A 88 3.82 -12.03 21.31
CA LYS A 88 3.40 -13.29 20.69
C LYS A 88 3.85 -13.44 19.24
N ASN A 89 4.41 -12.39 18.64
CA ASN A 89 4.71 -12.36 17.23
C ASN A 89 6.18 -11.98 16.96
N GLN A 90 6.71 -12.38 15.83
CA GLN A 90 8.08 -12.12 15.36
C GLN A 90 8.18 -10.89 14.46
N LEU A 91 7.05 -10.53 13.83
CA LEU A 91 6.85 -9.31 13.08
C LEU A 91 5.58 -8.62 13.58
N VAL A 92 5.63 -7.33 13.86
CA VAL A 92 4.46 -6.51 14.21
C VAL A 92 4.31 -5.38 13.22
N ILE A 93 3.14 -5.28 12.61
CA ILE A 93 2.82 -4.28 11.60
C ILE A 93 1.73 -3.35 12.12
N GLY A 94 1.94 -2.05 12.03
CA GLY A 94 0.90 -1.03 12.21
C GLY A 94 0.49 -0.45 10.86
N ILE A 95 -0.79 -0.55 10.52
CA ILE A 95 -1.34 0.00 9.28
C ILE A 95 -1.84 1.41 9.53
N GLY A 96 -1.24 2.37 8.84
CA GLY A 96 -1.51 3.80 8.98
C GLY A 96 -0.45 4.54 9.78
N GLY A 97 -0.05 5.72 9.30
CA GLY A 97 0.98 6.56 9.91
C GLY A 97 0.69 6.95 11.36
N GLN A 98 -0.59 6.99 11.77
CA GLN A 98 -1.00 7.24 13.16
C GLN A 98 -0.47 6.18 14.14
N THR A 99 -0.10 4.98 13.68
CA THR A 99 0.49 3.93 14.53
C THR A 99 1.96 4.17 14.84
N GLN A 100 2.64 5.03 14.09
CA GLN A 100 4.10 5.21 14.12
C GLN A 100 4.65 5.53 15.52
N ALA A 101 4.04 6.48 16.22
CA ALA A 101 4.51 6.90 17.53
C ALA A 101 4.41 5.76 18.57
N ALA A 102 3.30 5.03 18.57
CA ALA A 102 3.10 3.87 19.45
C ALA A 102 4.03 2.70 19.07
N LEU A 103 4.17 2.40 17.77
CA LEU A 103 5.12 1.40 17.28
C LEU A 103 6.56 1.71 17.70
N THR A 104 7.01 2.95 17.57
CA THR A 104 8.35 3.39 17.99
C THR A 104 8.60 3.10 19.47
N LYS A 105 7.64 3.41 20.34
CA LYS A 105 7.75 3.15 21.78
C LYS A 105 7.83 1.65 22.09
N VAL A 106 6.98 0.85 21.44
CA VAL A 106 6.94 -0.61 21.65
C VAL A 106 8.19 -1.28 21.07
N ALA A 107 8.65 -0.88 19.89
CA ALA A 107 9.85 -1.43 19.26
C ALA A 107 11.10 -1.28 20.14
N LYS A 108 11.25 -0.15 20.85
CA LYS A 108 12.33 0.06 21.83
C LYS A 108 12.28 -0.94 22.99
N LYS A 109 11.08 -1.37 23.40
CA LYS A 109 10.89 -2.36 24.49
C LYS A 109 11.12 -3.81 24.04
N PHE A 110 11.00 -4.09 22.73
CA PHE A 110 11.11 -5.44 22.15
C PHE A 110 12.18 -5.52 21.05
N PRO A 111 13.48 -5.37 21.35
CA PRO A 111 14.55 -5.23 20.36
C PRO A 111 14.76 -6.46 19.46
N LYS A 112 14.23 -7.63 19.83
CA LYS A 112 14.32 -8.86 19.06
C LYS A 112 13.17 -9.05 18.06
N ILE A 113 12.13 -8.25 18.16
CA ILE A 113 10.95 -8.32 17.29
C ILE A 113 11.12 -7.31 16.14
N LYS A 114 10.70 -7.68 14.93
CA LYS A 114 10.67 -6.79 13.78
C LYS A 114 9.38 -5.95 13.82
N PHE A 115 9.50 -4.67 13.51
CA PHE A 115 8.36 -3.76 13.43
C PHE A 115 8.29 -3.08 12.06
N ALA A 116 7.07 -2.89 11.56
CA ALA A 116 6.85 -2.14 10.32
C ALA A 116 5.65 -1.19 10.46
N VAL A 117 5.81 0.05 10.03
CA VAL A 117 4.68 0.97 9.83
C VAL A 117 4.37 1.08 8.35
N ILE A 118 3.10 0.93 8.00
CA ILE A 118 2.59 1.09 6.63
C ILE A 118 1.94 2.47 6.52
N GLY A 119 2.43 3.28 5.58
CA GLY A 119 1.98 4.67 5.41
C GLY A 119 2.63 5.62 6.40
N GLY A 120 3.85 5.35 6.79
CA GLY A 120 4.63 6.19 7.69
C GLY A 120 6.13 5.97 7.57
N ASN A 121 6.87 6.84 8.23
CA ASN A 121 8.31 6.75 8.34
C ASN A 121 8.72 5.94 9.57
N ARG A 122 9.98 5.65 9.73
CA ARG A 122 10.55 5.07 10.96
C ARG A 122 11.26 6.13 11.80
N ASP A 123 11.39 5.84 13.07
CA ASP A 123 12.40 6.51 13.92
C ASP A 123 13.76 5.83 13.65
N GLU A 124 14.72 6.56 13.12
CA GLU A 124 16.06 6.04 12.78
C GLU A 124 16.84 5.54 13.98
N THR A 125 16.49 6.00 15.19
CA THR A 125 17.07 5.53 16.44
C THR A 125 16.59 4.14 16.86
N VAL A 126 15.62 3.55 16.14
CA VAL A 126 15.03 2.23 16.42
C VAL A 126 15.51 1.20 15.39
N PRO A 127 16.50 0.36 15.73
CA PRO A 127 17.17 -0.50 14.76
C PRO A 127 16.35 -1.68 14.26
N ASN A 128 15.21 -1.97 14.88
CA ASN A 128 14.31 -3.08 14.55
C ASN A 128 12.98 -2.60 13.94
N MET A 129 12.95 -1.41 13.34
CA MET A 129 11.75 -0.81 12.75
C MET A 129 11.97 -0.43 11.28
N SER A 130 10.96 -0.68 10.43
CA SER A 130 10.87 -0.20 9.05
C SER A 130 9.70 0.76 8.90
N GLY A 131 9.84 1.75 8.01
CA GLY A 131 8.76 2.57 7.48
C GLY A 131 8.56 2.27 6.00
N TYR A 132 7.36 1.92 5.61
CA TYR A 132 6.94 1.74 4.22
C TYR A 132 5.86 2.77 3.92
N ASP A 133 6.15 3.68 3.02
CA ASP A 133 5.27 4.82 2.74
C ASP A 133 4.95 4.94 1.26
N VAL A 134 3.85 5.61 0.94
CA VAL A 134 3.35 5.77 -0.43
C VAL A 134 3.59 7.18 -0.91
N LYS A 135 4.23 7.34 -2.07
CA LYS A 135 4.38 8.63 -2.74
C LYS A 135 3.07 9.04 -3.42
N GLN A 136 2.07 9.41 -2.61
CA GLN A 136 0.71 9.72 -3.09
C GLN A 136 0.68 10.89 -4.06
N ALA A 137 1.50 11.92 -3.84
CA ALA A 137 1.57 13.10 -4.69
C ALA A 137 2.00 12.78 -6.13
N GLN A 138 2.95 11.85 -6.33
CA GLN A 138 3.33 11.40 -7.66
C GLN A 138 2.14 10.82 -8.43
N LEU A 139 1.37 9.95 -7.77
CA LEU A 139 0.20 9.32 -8.35
C LEU A 139 -0.90 10.35 -8.63
N ALA A 140 -1.13 11.27 -7.69
CA ALA A 140 -2.15 12.30 -7.81
C ALA A 140 -1.96 13.21 -9.02
N TYR A 141 -0.71 13.52 -9.40
CA TYR A 141 -0.42 14.24 -10.63
C TYR A 141 -0.99 13.50 -11.85
N VAL A 142 -0.75 12.20 -11.95
CA VAL A 142 -1.24 11.38 -13.07
C VAL A 142 -2.77 11.27 -13.04
N VAL A 143 -3.37 11.16 -11.83
CA VAL A 143 -4.83 11.16 -11.65
C VAL A 143 -5.46 12.48 -12.10
N GLY A 144 -4.83 13.60 -11.76
CA GLY A 144 -5.29 14.92 -12.19
C GLY A 144 -5.25 15.09 -13.72
N ALA A 145 -4.18 14.62 -14.34
CA ALA A 145 -4.07 14.59 -15.80
C ALA A 145 -5.18 13.73 -16.43
N ALA A 146 -5.47 12.56 -15.86
CA ALA A 146 -6.55 11.68 -16.31
C ALA A 146 -7.93 12.35 -16.16
N ALA A 147 -8.19 12.97 -15.01
CA ALA A 147 -9.44 13.69 -14.75
C ALA A 147 -9.66 14.82 -15.78
N ALA A 148 -8.61 15.59 -16.09
CA ALA A 148 -8.68 16.65 -17.09
C ALA A 148 -8.96 16.14 -18.52
N MET A 149 -8.49 14.94 -18.85
CA MET A 149 -8.74 14.31 -20.16
C MET A 149 -10.20 13.89 -20.35
N VAL A 150 -10.93 13.60 -19.27
CA VAL A 150 -12.30 13.05 -19.32
C VAL A 150 -13.37 14.05 -18.89
N SER A 151 -13.01 15.13 -18.19
CA SER A 151 -13.95 16.15 -17.77
C SER A 151 -14.60 16.83 -18.98
N LYS A 152 -15.91 16.94 -18.96
CA LYS A 152 -16.71 17.62 -19.99
C LYS A 152 -16.95 19.09 -19.69
N THR A 153 -16.98 19.44 -18.40
CA THR A 153 -17.24 20.79 -17.93
C THR A 153 -15.98 21.63 -17.83
N GLY A 154 -14.80 21.00 -17.77
CA GLY A 154 -13.55 21.67 -17.44
C GLY A 154 -13.45 22.06 -15.96
N VAL A 155 -14.28 21.47 -15.09
CA VAL A 155 -14.23 21.66 -13.64
C VAL A 155 -14.15 20.29 -12.96
N ILE A 156 -13.14 20.10 -12.13
CA ILE A 156 -12.90 18.84 -11.39
C ILE A 156 -12.72 19.13 -9.91
N SER A 157 -12.87 18.13 -9.05
CA SER A 157 -12.65 18.31 -7.62
C SER A 157 -11.80 17.24 -6.98
N TYR A 158 -11.17 17.61 -5.87
CA TYR A 158 -10.50 16.73 -4.93
C TYR A 158 -11.10 16.95 -3.54
N VAL A 159 -11.37 15.84 -2.83
CA VAL A 159 -11.81 15.88 -1.43
C VAL A 159 -10.84 15.06 -0.59
N GLY A 160 -10.11 15.72 0.29
CA GLY A 160 -9.24 15.11 1.29
C GLY A 160 -9.94 15.01 2.65
N GLY A 161 -9.49 14.09 3.49
CA GLY A 161 -9.92 14.03 4.88
C GLY A 161 -9.27 15.13 5.71
N LEU A 162 -8.14 14.83 6.36
CA LEU A 162 -7.40 15.79 7.17
C LEU A 162 -6.50 16.68 6.31
N GLU A 163 -6.35 17.94 6.70
CA GLU A 163 -5.44 18.90 6.06
C GLU A 163 -4.01 18.73 6.61
N ILE A 164 -3.40 17.58 6.33
CA ILE A 164 -2.02 17.23 6.68
C ILE A 164 -1.15 17.19 5.42
N PRO A 165 0.19 17.35 5.54
CA PRO A 165 1.06 17.52 4.37
C PRO A 165 0.87 16.49 3.25
N PRO A 166 0.82 15.18 3.46
CA PRO A 166 0.63 14.23 2.36
C PRO A 166 -0.72 14.40 1.64
N ILE A 167 -1.78 14.77 2.35
CA ILE A 167 -3.12 14.96 1.78
C ILE A 167 -3.20 16.28 1.02
N VAL A 168 -2.56 17.34 1.54
CA VAL A 168 -2.45 18.65 0.87
C VAL A 168 -1.61 18.53 -0.41
N ASN A 169 -0.46 17.85 -0.34
CA ASN A 169 0.39 17.61 -1.50
C ASN A 169 -0.34 16.79 -2.58
N THR A 170 -1.14 15.81 -2.17
CA THR A 170 -2.00 15.03 -3.08
C THR A 170 -2.98 15.95 -3.84
N GLY A 171 -3.70 16.85 -3.15
CA GLY A 171 -4.62 17.80 -3.78
C GLY A 171 -3.90 18.80 -4.69
N THR A 172 -2.73 19.27 -4.28
CA THR A 172 -1.89 20.18 -5.07
C THR A 172 -1.42 19.52 -6.36
N GLU A 173 -0.89 18.30 -6.29
CA GLU A 173 -0.38 17.60 -7.47
C GLU A 173 -1.50 17.09 -8.39
N TYR A 174 -2.66 16.77 -7.84
CA TYR A 174 -3.87 16.56 -8.65
C TYR A 174 -4.19 17.78 -9.50
N GLY A 175 -4.13 18.96 -8.91
CA GLY A 175 -4.32 20.23 -9.63
C GLY A 175 -3.25 20.51 -10.68
N ASN A 176 -1.98 20.26 -10.35
CA ASN A 176 -0.85 20.45 -11.26
C ASN A 176 -0.94 19.51 -12.47
N GLY A 177 -1.23 18.23 -12.24
CA GLY A 177 -1.43 17.25 -13.30
C GLY A 177 -2.60 17.60 -14.22
N ALA A 178 -3.72 18.05 -13.67
CA ALA A 178 -4.86 18.50 -14.46
C ALA A 178 -4.51 19.70 -15.36
N LYS A 179 -3.83 20.71 -14.81
CA LYS A 179 -3.42 21.91 -15.55
C LYS A 179 -2.36 21.64 -16.61
N SER A 180 -1.54 20.59 -16.45
CA SER A 180 -0.58 20.19 -17.48
C SER A 180 -1.24 19.70 -18.78
N VAL A 181 -2.47 19.19 -18.67
CA VAL A 181 -3.27 18.72 -19.81
C VAL A 181 -4.21 19.81 -20.32
N ASN A 182 -4.87 20.49 -19.39
CA ASN A 182 -5.77 21.61 -19.71
C ASN A 182 -5.46 22.81 -18.81
N PRO A 183 -4.69 23.79 -19.28
CA PRO A 183 -4.33 24.97 -18.47
C PRO A 183 -5.51 25.82 -17.99
N LYS A 184 -6.70 25.69 -18.60
CA LYS A 184 -7.91 26.42 -18.24
C LYS A 184 -8.81 25.65 -17.26
N ILE A 185 -8.45 24.42 -16.90
CA ILE A 185 -9.28 23.60 -16.00
C ILE A 185 -9.39 24.25 -14.63
N LYS A 186 -10.61 24.27 -14.09
CA LYS A 186 -10.85 24.67 -12.70
C LYS A 186 -10.74 23.45 -11.79
N VAL A 187 -9.93 23.56 -10.76
CA VAL A 187 -9.77 22.50 -9.75
C VAL A 187 -10.28 23.02 -8.42
N ILE A 188 -11.22 22.30 -7.83
CA ILE A 188 -11.81 22.60 -6.52
C ILE A 188 -11.24 21.62 -5.51
N VAL A 189 -10.56 22.13 -4.49
CA VAL A 189 -9.96 21.33 -3.43
C VAL A 189 -10.69 21.62 -2.12
N ASN A 190 -11.14 20.56 -1.44
CA ASN A 190 -11.80 20.62 -0.15
C ASN A 190 -11.22 19.61 0.82
N TYR A 191 -11.25 19.91 2.12
CA TYR A 191 -10.89 19.03 3.20
C TYR A 191 -12.06 18.93 4.18
N THR A 192 -12.42 17.71 4.57
CA THR A 192 -13.56 17.46 5.47
C THR A 192 -13.21 17.61 6.94
N GLY A 193 -11.90 17.61 7.27
CA GLY A 193 -11.39 17.56 8.64
C GLY A 193 -11.46 16.17 9.28
N ASP A 194 -11.96 15.16 8.54
CA ASP A 194 -12.08 13.77 8.96
C ASP A 194 -12.16 12.86 7.73
N PHE A 195 -11.49 11.71 7.73
CA PHE A 195 -11.55 10.75 6.62
C PHE A 195 -12.87 9.96 6.58
N ASP A 196 -13.58 9.91 7.71
CA ASP A 196 -14.75 9.06 7.91
C ASP A 196 -16.08 9.83 7.93
N ASP A 197 -16.05 11.18 7.94
CA ASP A 197 -17.26 12.01 8.00
C ASP A 197 -18.02 12.01 6.65
N VAL A 198 -19.05 11.17 6.60
CA VAL A 198 -19.92 10.98 5.43
C VAL A 198 -20.69 12.26 5.09
N ALA A 199 -21.17 12.99 6.12
CA ALA A 199 -21.98 14.18 5.90
C ALA A 199 -21.17 15.32 5.29
N LYS A 200 -20.01 15.65 5.88
CA LYS A 200 -19.10 16.67 5.35
C LYS A 200 -18.56 16.34 3.97
N SER A 201 -18.27 15.08 3.70
CA SER A 201 -17.84 14.64 2.37
C SER A 201 -18.94 14.84 1.34
N LYS A 202 -20.19 14.51 1.70
CA LYS A 202 -21.35 14.78 0.82
C LYS A 202 -21.51 16.28 0.53
N GLU A 203 -21.46 17.13 1.58
CA GLU A 203 -21.56 18.59 1.44
C GLU A 203 -20.46 19.17 0.56
N ALA A 204 -19.19 18.77 0.81
CA ALA A 204 -18.05 19.23 0.01
C ALA A 204 -18.18 18.83 -1.47
N THR A 205 -18.65 17.61 -1.73
CA THR A 205 -18.87 17.13 -3.10
C THR A 205 -20.02 17.88 -3.78
N LEU A 206 -21.15 18.07 -3.10
CA LEU A 206 -22.29 18.86 -3.63
C LEU A 206 -21.89 20.31 -3.91
N ALA A 207 -21.09 20.93 -3.04
CA ALA A 207 -20.58 22.28 -3.24
C ALA A 207 -19.65 22.39 -4.46
N ALA A 208 -18.84 21.36 -4.73
CA ALA A 208 -18.02 21.28 -5.93
C ALA A 208 -18.88 21.09 -7.20
N ILE A 209 -19.89 20.21 -7.15
CA ILE A 209 -20.84 19.98 -8.25
C ILE A 209 -21.63 21.26 -8.57
N ALA A 210 -22.06 22.01 -7.57
CA ALA A 210 -22.74 23.30 -7.76
C ALA A 210 -21.86 24.32 -8.49
N GLN A 211 -20.55 24.18 -8.44
CA GLN A 211 -19.58 25.00 -9.18
C GLN A 211 -19.20 24.39 -10.54
N GLY A 212 -19.85 23.30 -10.96
CA GLY A 212 -19.70 22.66 -12.25
C GLY A 212 -18.78 21.44 -12.27
N ALA A 213 -18.28 20.95 -11.12
CA ALA A 213 -17.41 19.78 -11.10
C ALA A 213 -18.16 18.51 -11.57
N ASP A 214 -17.59 17.81 -12.55
CA ASP A 214 -18.15 16.58 -13.11
C ASP A 214 -17.31 15.34 -12.82
N ILE A 215 -16.05 15.52 -12.38
CA ILE A 215 -15.13 14.43 -11.98
C ILE A 215 -14.60 14.73 -10.57
N HIS A 216 -14.68 13.72 -9.70
CA HIS A 216 -14.23 13.82 -8.31
C HIS A 216 -13.11 12.81 -8.03
N TYR A 217 -12.08 13.25 -7.31
CA TYR A 217 -11.04 12.41 -6.76
C TYR A 217 -11.01 12.55 -5.25
N HIS A 218 -10.56 11.55 -4.52
CA HIS A 218 -10.59 11.59 -3.07
C HIS A 218 -9.43 10.88 -2.40
N ILE A 219 -9.13 11.31 -1.17
CA ILE A 219 -8.41 10.53 -0.16
C ILE A 219 -9.30 10.54 1.10
N LEU A 220 -10.20 9.61 1.13
CA LEU A 220 -11.20 9.41 2.18
C LEU A 220 -11.27 7.91 2.53
N ASN A 221 -11.78 7.60 3.71
CA ASN A 221 -12.20 6.26 4.12
C ASN A 221 -13.75 6.16 4.06
N LEU A 222 -14.45 5.99 5.20
CA LEU A 222 -15.93 5.94 5.21
C LEU A 222 -16.58 7.20 4.60
N GLY A 223 -15.92 8.35 4.66
CA GLY A 223 -16.37 9.59 4.02
C GLY A 223 -16.64 9.43 2.52
N LEU A 224 -16.00 8.48 1.82
CA LEU A 224 -16.28 8.17 0.42
C LEU A 224 -17.78 7.91 0.16
N ARG A 225 -18.50 7.34 1.11
CA ARG A 225 -19.95 7.11 0.98
C ARG A 225 -20.74 8.39 0.74
N GLY A 226 -20.29 9.52 1.33
CA GLY A 226 -20.90 10.84 1.11
C GLY A 226 -20.66 11.34 -0.32
N MET A 227 -19.44 11.20 -0.83
CA MET A 227 -19.12 11.51 -2.22
C MET A 227 -19.91 10.64 -3.20
N GLU A 228 -20.00 9.33 -2.96
CA GLU A 228 -20.80 8.40 -3.77
C GLU A 228 -22.27 8.85 -3.84
N GLN A 229 -22.87 9.23 -2.72
CA GLN A 229 -24.25 9.73 -2.66
C GLN A 229 -24.42 11.00 -3.50
N ALA A 230 -23.56 12.00 -3.29
CA ALA A 230 -23.62 13.27 -4.00
C ALA A 230 -23.45 13.10 -5.52
N ALA A 231 -22.44 12.32 -5.93
CA ALA A 231 -22.15 12.07 -7.34
C ALA A 231 -23.29 11.28 -8.02
N LYS A 232 -23.88 10.31 -7.34
CA LYS A 232 -25.05 9.55 -7.84
C LYS A 232 -26.29 10.43 -7.99
N GLU A 233 -26.56 11.29 -6.99
CA GLU A 233 -27.69 12.24 -7.03
C GLU A 233 -27.61 13.22 -8.22
N LYS A 234 -26.39 13.58 -8.63
CA LYS A 234 -26.14 14.62 -9.65
C LYS A 234 -25.63 14.08 -10.98
N GLY A 235 -25.40 12.77 -11.11
CA GLY A 235 -24.92 12.16 -12.35
C GLY A 235 -23.48 12.54 -12.70
N THR A 236 -22.64 12.79 -11.70
CA THR A 236 -21.20 13.03 -11.85
C THR A 236 -20.40 11.75 -11.59
N HIS A 237 -19.08 11.77 -11.81
CA HIS A 237 -18.25 10.57 -11.76
C HIS A 237 -17.10 10.69 -10.77
N ILE A 238 -16.60 9.53 -10.34
CA ILE A 238 -15.48 9.41 -9.41
C ILE A 238 -14.31 8.67 -10.07
N ILE A 239 -13.11 9.19 -9.88
CA ILE A 239 -11.89 8.40 -9.97
C ILE A 239 -11.62 7.93 -8.54
N GLY A 240 -11.78 6.63 -8.28
CA GLY A 240 -11.65 6.07 -6.94
C GLY A 240 -10.20 5.96 -6.48
N SER A 241 -10.02 5.68 -5.20
CA SER A 241 -8.73 5.35 -4.59
C SER A 241 -8.76 3.94 -4.01
N TYR A 242 -7.58 3.33 -3.90
CA TYR A 242 -7.31 2.04 -3.25
C TYR A 242 -7.79 0.79 -3.99
N THR A 243 -9.04 0.75 -4.43
CA THR A 243 -9.66 -0.48 -4.95
C THR A 243 -10.16 -0.27 -6.38
N ASP A 244 -9.98 -1.28 -7.24
CA ASP A 244 -10.57 -1.33 -8.58
C ASP A 244 -12.08 -1.53 -8.49
N ARG A 245 -12.82 -0.56 -8.99
CA ARG A 245 -14.28 -0.59 -9.08
C ARG A 245 -14.80 -0.52 -10.51
N CYS A 246 -13.92 -0.65 -11.51
CA CYS A 246 -14.31 -0.67 -12.91
C CYS A 246 -15.29 -1.82 -13.19
N GLY A 247 -16.42 -1.50 -13.82
CA GLY A 247 -17.44 -2.49 -14.18
C GLY A 247 -18.34 -2.97 -13.03
N THR A 248 -18.06 -2.56 -11.79
CA THR A 248 -18.89 -2.90 -10.62
C THR A 248 -19.92 -1.83 -10.29
N ASP A 249 -19.57 -0.56 -10.52
CA ASP A 249 -20.44 0.60 -10.31
C ASP A 249 -20.13 1.65 -11.40
N PRO A 250 -21.12 2.08 -12.21
CA PRO A 250 -20.94 3.05 -13.29
C PRO A 250 -20.54 4.45 -12.80
N LEU A 251 -20.64 4.71 -11.50
CA LEU A 251 -20.15 5.92 -10.86
C LEU A 251 -18.65 6.09 -11.02
N TYR A 252 -17.90 4.98 -11.04
CA TYR A 252 -16.46 4.97 -11.14
C TYR A 252 -15.99 4.87 -12.60
N ILE A 253 -15.23 5.87 -13.03
CA ILE A 253 -14.65 5.93 -14.38
C ILE A 253 -13.15 5.63 -14.39
N GLY A 254 -12.58 5.36 -13.24
CA GLY A 254 -11.19 4.99 -13.05
C GLY A 254 -10.88 4.81 -11.58
N TYR A 255 -9.68 4.37 -11.29
CA TYR A 255 -9.17 4.23 -9.93
C TYR A 255 -7.66 4.43 -9.86
N SER A 256 -7.21 4.90 -8.72
CA SER A 256 -5.80 4.98 -8.36
C SER A 256 -5.44 3.89 -7.34
N ILE A 257 -4.32 3.24 -7.52
CA ILE A 257 -3.78 2.27 -6.56
C ILE A 257 -2.78 2.98 -5.67
N THR A 258 -3.18 3.23 -4.44
CA THR A 258 -2.29 3.65 -3.36
C THR A 258 -1.93 2.40 -2.57
N GLY A 259 -0.87 1.73 -2.94
CA GLY A 259 -0.58 0.33 -2.65
C GLY A 259 -0.45 -0.12 -1.19
N VAL A 260 -1.35 0.30 -0.31
CA VAL A 260 -1.35 -0.06 1.13
C VAL A 260 -1.34 -1.57 1.32
N GLY A 261 -2.18 -2.29 0.56
CA GLY A 261 -2.20 -3.75 0.56
C GLY A 261 -0.87 -4.33 0.12
N TYR A 262 -0.30 -3.83 -0.98
CA TYR A 262 1.01 -4.27 -1.48
C TYR A 262 2.14 -4.02 -0.47
N LEU A 263 2.13 -2.89 0.25
CA LEU A 263 3.12 -2.62 1.29
C LEU A 263 2.99 -3.61 2.46
N THR A 264 1.76 -3.99 2.80
CA THR A 264 1.48 -5.01 3.83
C THR A 264 2.00 -6.37 3.40
N GLU A 265 1.71 -6.81 2.16
CA GLU A 265 2.27 -8.02 1.57
C GLU A 265 3.80 -8.00 1.57
N TYR A 266 4.39 -6.91 1.05
CA TYR A 266 5.83 -6.71 0.99
C TYR A 266 6.51 -6.87 2.36
N ALA A 267 5.97 -6.24 3.41
CA ALA A 267 6.54 -6.32 4.75
C ALA A 267 6.60 -7.77 5.26
N ILE A 268 5.55 -8.55 5.03
CA ILE A 268 5.44 -9.95 5.45
C ILE A 268 6.34 -10.84 4.60
N GLU A 269 6.31 -10.69 3.27
CA GLU A 269 7.14 -11.47 2.34
C GLU A 269 8.64 -11.31 2.62
N GLN A 270 9.09 -10.06 2.88
CA GLN A 270 10.49 -9.81 3.26
C GLN A 270 10.88 -10.51 4.56
N ALA A 271 9.96 -10.56 5.53
CA ALA A 271 10.22 -11.24 6.80
C ALA A 271 10.28 -12.77 6.63
N VAL A 272 9.37 -13.36 5.84
CA VAL A 272 9.37 -14.81 5.53
C VAL A 272 10.60 -15.21 4.72
N ALA A 273 11.00 -14.37 3.76
CA ALA A 273 12.21 -14.61 2.95
C ALA A 273 13.52 -14.39 3.71
N GLY A 274 13.49 -13.88 4.95
CA GLY A 274 14.68 -13.53 5.70
C GLY A 274 15.45 -12.32 5.17
N THR A 275 14.85 -11.55 4.26
CA THR A 275 15.45 -10.37 3.61
C THR A 275 14.98 -9.04 4.23
N TRP A 276 14.11 -9.10 5.22
CA TRP A 276 13.64 -7.91 5.94
C TRP A 276 14.81 -7.13 6.54
N LYS A 277 14.83 -5.84 6.30
CA LYS A 277 15.83 -4.92 6.86
C LYS A 277 15.14 -3.70 7.44
N PRO A 278 15.62 -3.17 8.56
CA PRO A 278 15.13 -1.89 9.06
C PRO A 278 15.46 -0.78 8.07
N GLY A 279 14.61 0.21 7.95
CA GLY A 279 14.83 1.33 7.05
C GLY A 279 13.55 2.00 6.62
N TYR A 280 13.69 3.16 5.97
CA TYR A 280 12.60 3.80 5.26
C TYR A 280 12.62 3.40 3.78
N LYS A 281 11.49 3.01 3.26
CA LYS A 281 11.33 2.69 1.82
C LYS A 281 10.05 3.32 1.28
N PRO A 282 10.18 4.36 0.46
CA PRO A 282 9.04 4.93 -0.24
C PRO A 282 8.62 4.06 -1.44
N PHE A 283 7.32 3.95 -1.66
CA PHE A 283 6.69 3.25 -2.77
C PHE A 283 5.95 4.27 -3.64
N GLY A 284 6.35 4.39 -4.87
CA GLY A 284 5.76 5.29 -5.84
C GLY A 284 5.67 4.63 -7.21
N LEU A 285 5.50 5.42 -8.26
CA LEU A 285 5.36 4.95 -9.65
C LEU A 285 6.49 4.03 -10.10
N ALA A 286 7.72 4.22 -9.59
CA ALA A 286 8.88 3.37 -9.89
C ALA A 286 8.71 1.91 -9.43
N MET A 287 7.82 1.65 -8.47
CA MET A 287 7.56 0.30 -7.94
C MET A 287 6.50 -0.46 -8.73
N GLY A 288 5.97 0.16 -9.78
CA GLY A 288 4.98 -0.43 -10.66
C GLY A 288 3.53 -0.32 -10.17
N PRO A 289 2.57 -0.75 -11.01
CA PRO A 289 1.15 -0.45 -10.83
C PRO A 289 0.50 -1.10 -9.61
N LYS A 290 1.10 -2.14 -9.02
CA LYS A 290 0.61 -2.71 -7.74
C LYS A 290 0.89 -1.82 -6.53
N ALA A 291 2.00 -1.10 -6.57
CA ALA A 291 2.42 -0.20 -5.49
C ALA A 291 1.84 1.21 -5.68
N SER A 292 1.83 1.69 -6.91
CA SER A 292 1.33 3.01 -7.28
C SER A 292 0.95 3.02 -8.75
N GLY A 293 -0.31 3.20 -9.07
CA GLY A 293 -0.79 3.13 -10.44
C GLY A 293 -2.17 3.75 -10.61
N ILE A 294 -2.52 4.02 -11.85
CA ILE A 294 -3.85 4.47 -12.26
C ILE A 294 -4.37 3.59 -13.38
N ALA A 295 -5.65 3.29 -13.34
CA ALA A 295 -6.37 2.75 -14.47
C ALA A 295 -7.69 3.48 -14.69
N MET A 296 -7.98 3.82 -15.95
CA MET A 296 -9.24 4.42 -16.34
C MET A 296 -10.11 3.36 -17.00
N CYS A 297 -11.35 3.24 -16.56
CA CYS A 297 -12.30 2.23 -17.06
C CYS A 297 -12.59 2.47 -18.54
N GLY A 298 -12.33 1.48 -19.37
CA GLY A 298 -12.55 1.60 -20.81
C GLY A 298 -11.64 2.60 -21.55
N ALA A 299 -10.50 2.99 -20.95
CA ALA A 299 -9.59 3.95 -21.56
C ALA A 299 -9.08 3.49 -22.92
N SER A 300 -9.03 4.43 -23.88
CA SER A 300 -8.41 4.20 -25.18
C SER A 300 -6.90 3.96 -25.05
N ALA A 301 -6.31 3.32 -26.07
CA ALA A 301 -4.86 3.11 -26.13
C ALA A 301 -4.09 4.43 -26.06
N ASP A 302 -4.60 5.49 -26.71
CA ASP A 302 -3.99 6.82 -26.69
C ASP A 302 -4.00 7.45 -25.30
N MET A 303 -5.10 7.32 -24.56
CA MET A 303 -5.17 7.81 -23.17
C MET A 303 -4.17 7.08 -22.29
N LYS A 304 -4.12 5.76 -22.35
CA LYS A 304 -3.14 4.95 -21.61
C LYS A 304 -1.72 5.39 -21.92
N LYS A 305 -1.38 5.51 -23.20
CA LYS A 305 -0.05 5.97 -23.65
C LYS A 305 0.32 7.36 -23.12
N LYS A 306 -0.64 8.29 -23.05
CA LYS A 306 -0.41 9.63 -22.48
C LYS A 306 -0.15 9.56 -20.98
N LEU A 307 -0.92 8.79 -20.22
CA LEU A 307 -0.74 8.62 -18.78
C LEU A 307 0.58 7.91 -18.43
N ASP A 308 0.96 6.90 -19.22
CA ASP A 308 2.26 6.23 -19.10
C ASP A 308 3.41 7.20 -19.41
N GLY A 309 3.25 8.07 -20.41
CA GLY A 309 4.21 9.12 -20.74
C GLY A 309 4.41 10.10 -19.59
N ILE A 310 3.33 10.58 -18.97
CA ILE A 310 3.38 11.47 -17.79
C ILE A 310 4.07 10.76 -16.62
N SER A 311 3.71 9.51 -16.35
CA SER A 311 4.34 8.71 -15.31
C SER A 311 5.84 8.56 -15.54
N LYS A 312 6.23 8.31 -16.79
CA LYS A 312 7.65 8.23 -17.19
C LYS A 312 8.37 9.57 -17.00
N ASP A 313 7.76 10.68 -17.37
CA ASP A 313 8.38 12.01 -17.24
C ASP A 313 8.56 12.41 -15.76
N ILE A 314 7.67 11.95 -14.86
CA ILE A 314 7.87 12.07 -13.40
C ILE A 314 9.07 11.22 -12.96
N LEU A 315 9.16 9.98 -13.41
CA LEU A 315 10.26 9.06 -13.06
C LEU A 315 11.62 9.53 -13.61
N ASP A 316 11.62 10.11 -14.78
CA ASP A 316 12.82 10.70 -15.41
C ASP A 316 13.21 12.06 -14.77
N GLY A 317 12.42 12.59 -13.84
CA GLY A 317 12.65 13.89 -13.19
C GLY A 317 12.38 15.11 -14.06
N LYS A 318 11.76 14.95 -15.24
CA LYS A 318 11.34 16.06 -16.12
C LYS A 318 10.14 16.81 -15.52
N ILE A 319 9.23 16.08 -14.89
CA ILE A 319 8.15 16.63 -14.11
C ILE A 319 8.54 16.49 -12.63
N LYS A 320 8.67 17.62 -11.96
CA LYS A 320 8.93 17.64 -10.52
C LYS A 320 7.60 17.66 -9.79
N VAL A 321 7.41 16.76 -8.87
CA VAL A 321 6.23 16.65 -8.02
C VAL A 321 6.64 16.82 -6.57
N LEU A 322 5.72 17.30 -5.74
CA LEU A 322 5.92 17.38 -4.30
C LEU A 322 6.16 15.98 -3.74
N GLU A 323 7.07 15.88 -2.79
CA GLU A 323 7.23 14.65 -2.02
C GLU A 323 6.18 14.61 -0.91
N GLY A 324 5.55 13.44 -0.73
CA GLY A 324 4.51 13.24 0.27
C GLY A 324 5.07 13.10 1.67
#